data_ae805cc32f91e2a3deed5a5e08387516
#
_entry.id   ae805cc32f91e2a3deed5a5e08387516
#
_cell.length_a   1.000
_cell.length_b   1.000
_cell.length_c   1.000
_cell.angle_alpha   90.00
_cell.angle_beta   90.00
_cell.angle_gamma   90.00
#
_symmetry.space_group_name_H-M   'P 1'
#
loop_
_entity.id
_entity.type
_entity.pdbx_description
1 polymer ?
#
loop_
_entity_poly.entity_id
_entity_poly.type
_entity_poly.pdbx_seq_one_letter_code
_entity_poly.pdbx_strand_id
1 'polypeptide(L)'
;AGGIIAGLSGVFKMAWDTDELITSFLISSALILIVDFIITGPMDDPTNNLLATSPIPLQYRFLKIYPTSKLDISLFFALFFAAGVYFFMNRTHWGYEMRMCGLNREFARYGGINVGKFMVIPMILSGGLHGLGGGFAILGTYDMCLKGFSGGMGWNGIAVALIAKNNPLAVIPAALFFAYLEAGAKAAMLHSDVTFEIAAIVQSVIFYLVTAQALYGLVSSKKRKAL
;
A
#
# COMPACT_ATOMS: atom_id res chain seq x y z
N ALA A 1 -15.34 0.83 3.78
CA ALA A 1 -15.29 -0.51 3.19
C ALA A 1 -13.91 -1.15 3.41
N GLY A 2 -12.79 -0.61 2.87
CA GLY A 2 -11.47 -1.24 2.93
C GLY A 2 -11.00 -1.65 4.32
N GLY A 3 -11.20 -0.81 5.33
CA GLY A 3 -10.84 -1.13 6.71
C GLY A 3 -11.64 -2.31 7.30
N ILE A 4 -12.93 -2.42 6.99
CA ILE A 4 -13.78 -3.53 7.46
C ILE A 4 -13.29 -4.84 6.85
N ILE A 5 -13.03 -4.83 5.56
CA ILE A 5 -12.57 -5.99 4.80
C ILE A 5 -11.21 -6.48 5.31
N ALA A 6 -10.24 -5.57 5.47
CA ALA A 6 -8.95 -5.92 6.02
C ALA A 6 -9.04 -6.36 7.49
N GLY A 7 -10.00 -5.81 8.25
CA GLY A 7 -10.30 -6.24 9.61
C GLY A 7 -10.70 -7.71 9.72
N LEU A 8 -11.32 -8.29 8.69
CA LEU A 8 -11.68 -9.72 8.67
C LEU A 8 -10.42 -10.60 8.78
N SER A 9 -9.33 -10.27 8.09
CA SER A 9 -8.07 -11.02 8.22
C SER A 9 -7.49 -10.92 9.63
N GLY A 10 -7.63 -9.76 10.28
CA GLY A 10 -7.25 -9.57 11.68
C GLY A 10 -8.12 -10.40 12.65
N VAL A 11 -9.41 -10.51 12.39
CA VAL A 11 -10.31 -11.36 13.16
C VAL A 11 -9.96 -12.84 12.99
N PHE A 12 -9.66 -13.29 11.78
CA PHE A 12 -9.20 -14.66 11.54
C PHE A 12 -7.89 -14.95 12.26
N LYS A 13 -6.95 -14.00 12.26
CA LYS A 13 -5.73 -14.11 13.05
C LYS A 13 -6.00 -14.24 14.54
N MET A 14 -6.90 -13.43 15.08
CA MET A 14 -7.26 -13.44 16.50
C MET A 14 -7.98 -14.73 16.90
N ALA A 15 -8.90 -15.23 16.07
CA ALA A 15 -9.77 -16.36 16.40
C ALA A 15 -9.12 -17.72 16.13
N TRP A 16 -8.34 -17.86 15.07
CA TRP A 16 -7.78 -19.14 14.60
C TRP A 16 -6.28 -19.14 14.43
N ASP A 17 -5.58 -18.06 14.86
CA ASP A 17 -4.12 -17.87 14.68
C ASP A 17 -3.62 -18.14 13.25
N THR A 18 -4.48 -17.83 12.25
CA THR A 18 -4.15 -17.98 10.83
C THR A 18 -3.06 -16.99 10.42
N ASP A 19 -2.34 -17.29 9.33
CA ASP A 19 -1.39 -16.36 8.75
C ASP A 19 -2.13 -15.17 8.11
N GLU A 20 -1.86 -13.96 8.61
CA GLU A 20 -2.48 -12.73 8.15
C GLU A 20 -2.12 -12.37 6.70
N LEU A 21 -0.93 -12.74 6.22
CA LEU A 21 -0.51 -12.48 4.84
C LEU A 21 -1.33 -13.32 3.87
N ILE A 22 -1.47 -14.62 4.15
CA ILE A 22 -2.24 -15.54 3.32
C ILE A 22 -3.71 -15.15 3.31
N THR A 23 -4.28 -14.89 4.49
CA THR A 23 -5.70 -14.56 4.63
C THR A 23 -6.05 -13.24 3.93
N SER A 24 -5.22 -12.19 4.11
CA SER A 24 -5.44 -10.90 3.46
C SER A 24 -5.26 -11.00 1.93
N PHE A 25 -4.29 -11.80 1.46
CA PHE A 25 -4.08 -12.04 0.03
C PHE A 25 -5.29 -12.74 -0.61
N LEU A 26 -5.83 -13.79 0.01
CA LEU A 26 -7.00 -14.50 -0.50
C LEU A 26 -8.24 -13.60 -0.55
N ILE A 27 -8.50 -12.85 0.52
CA ILE A 27 -9.62 -11.89 0.57
C ILE A 27 -9.46 -10.82 -0.50
N SER A 28 -8.26 -10.25 -0.66
CA SER A 28 -7.99 -9.22 -1.65
C SER A 28 -8.14 -9.75 -3.08
N SER A 29 -7.65 -10.96 -3.36
CA SER A 29 -7.78 -11.59 -4.68
C SER A 29 -9.23 -11.86 -5.05
N ALA A 30 -10.03 -12.37 -4.10
CA ALA A 30 -11.47 -12.58 -4.31
C ALA A 30 -12.20 -11.25 -4.59
N LEU A 31 -11.87 -10.20 -3.84
CA LEU A 31 -12.48 -8.88 -4.03
C LEU A 31 -12.10 -8.22 -5.36
N ILE A 32 -10.86 -8.39 -5.83
CA ILE A 32 -10.45 -7.88 -7.14
C ILE A 32 -11.33 -8.51 -8.23
N LEU A 33 -11.55 -9.83 -8.19
CA LEU A 33 -12.41 -10.51 -9.16
C LEU A 33 -13.86 -10.02 -9.10
N ILE A 34 -14.40 -9.79 -7.90
CA ILE A 34 -15.77 -9.28 -7.72
C ILE A 34 -15.87 -7.85 -8.27
N VAL A 35 -14.91 -7.00 -7.96
CA VAL A 35 -14.90 -5.60 -8.44
C VAL A 35 -14.74 -5.55 -9.95
N ASP A 36 -13.83 -6.34 -10.51
CA ASP A 36 -13.64 -6.44 -11.96
C ASP A 36 -14.92 -6.92 -12.66
N PHE A 37 -15.64 -7.91 -12.09
CA PHE A 37 -16.94 -8.33 -12.61
C PHE A 37 -17.98 -7.21 -12.58
N ILE A 38 -18.03 -6.42 -11.51
CA ILE A 38 -18.97 -5.31 -11.39
C ILE A 38 -18.64 -4.21 -12.41
N ILE A 39 -17.36 -3.90 -12.61
CA ILE A 39 -16.90 -2.88 -13.56
C ILE A 39 -17.21 -3.31 -15.00
N THR A 40 -16.97 -4.58 -15.36
CA THR A 40 -17.13 -5.09 -16.73
C THR A 40 -18.54 -5.57 -17.06
N GLY A 41 -19.45 -5.57 -16.09
CA GLY A 41 -20.83 -5.98 -16.26
C GLY A 41 -21.82 -4.85 -15.94
N PRO A 42 -22.36 -4.79 -14.70
CA PRO A 42 -23.44 -3.85 -14.38
C PRO A 42 -23.05 -2.37 -14.47
N MET A 43 -21.77 -2.01 -14.33
CA MET A 43 -21.26 -0.64 -14.34
C MET A 43 -20.45 -0.30 -15.58
N ASP A 44 -20.43 -1.18 -16.58
CA ASP A 44 -19.73 -0.94 -17.84
C ASP A 44 -20.37 0.22 -18.62
N ASP A 45 -19.53 1.05 -19.22
CA ASP A 45 -19.99 2.16 -20.08
C ASP A 45 -19.93 1.73 -21.55
N PRO A 46 -21.06 1.41 -22.17
CA PRO A 46 -21.10 0.93 -23.56
C PRO A 46 -20.68 2.00 -24.57
N THR A 47 -20.51 3.24 -24.17
CA THR A 47 -20.04 4.33 -25.05
C THR A 47 -18.52 4.35 -25.19
N ASN A 48 -17.81 3.69 -24.29
CA ASN A 48 -16.37 3.56 -24.30
C ASN A 48 -15.94 2.16 -24.77
N ASN A 49 -14.94 2.08 -25.65
CA ASN A 49 -14.30 0.81 -26.01
C ASN A 49 -13.36 0.26 -24.92
N LEU A 50 -13.41 0.80 -23.71
CA LEU A 50 -12.61 0.42 -22.56
C LEU A 50 -13.49 -0.35 -21.59
N LEU A 51 -12.92 -1.39 -20.96
CA LEU A 51 -13.56 -2.07 -19.84
C LEU A 51 -13.49 -1.17 -18.59
N ALA A 52 -14.41 -0.22 -18.50
CA ALA A 52 -14.38 0.85 -17.52
C ALA A 52 -15.79 1.36 -17.20
N THR A 53 -15.93 1.96 -16.02
CA THR A 53 -17.16 2.72 -15.69
C THR A 53 -17.20 4.06 -16.41
N SER A 54 -18.38 4.68 -16.44
CA SER A 54 -18.52 6.06 -16.93
C SER A 54 -17.56 7.02 -16.22
N PRO A 55 -17.01 8.02 -16.94
CA PRO A 55 -16.08 8.98 -16.35
C PRO A 55 -16.73 9.77 -15.21
N ILE A 56 -15.96 9.97 -14.14
CA ILE A 56 -16.40 10.76 -12.99
C ILE A 56 -16.58 12.23 -13.42
N PRO A 57 -17.71 12.89 -13.08
CA PRO A 57 -17.91 14.29 -13.39
C PRO A 57 -16.79 15.17 -12.83
N LEU A 58 -16.39 16.20 -13.59
CA LEU A 58 -15.27 17.10 -13.24
C LEU A 58 -15.35 17.69 -11.84
N GLN A 59 -16.57 17.96 -11.37
CA GLN A 59 -16.82 18.54 -10.05
C GLN A 59 -16.40 17.63 -8.87
N TYR A 60 -16.25 16.32 -9.09
CA TYR A 60 -15.84 15.33 -8.07
C TYR A 60 -14.40 14.89 -8.21
N ARG A 61 -13.69 15.34 -9.27
CA ARG A 61 -12.28 15.02 -9.46
C ARG A 61 -11.41 15.93 -8.60
N PHE A 62 -10.25 15.44 -8.23
CA PHE A 62 -9.28 16.27 -7.52
C PHE A 62 -8.74 17.38 -8.41
N LEU A 63 -8.54 18.56 -7.80
CA LEU A 63 -7.91 19.68 -8.46
C LEU A 63 -6.47 19.34 -8.82
N LYS A 64 -6.13 19.49 -10.10
CA LYS A 64 -4.74 19.35 -10.56
C LYS A 64 -3.95 20.58 -10.14
N ILE A 65 -2.81 20.38 -9.48
CA ILE A 65 -1.92 21.46 -9.03
C ILE A 65 -1.28 22.13 -10.24
N TYR A 66 -0.96 21.31 -11.27
CA TYR A 66 -0.40 21.81 -12.52
C TYR A 66 -1.16 21.21 -13.71
N PRO A 67 -1.73 22.03 -14.61
CA PRO A 67 -2.64 21.57 -15.68
C PRO A 67 -2.04 20.50 -16.60
N THR A 68 -0.73 20.54 -16.82
CA THR A 68 -0.01 19.62 -17.71
C THR A 68 0.51 18.36 -16.99
N SER A 69 0.38 18.28 -15.65
CA SER A 69 0.87 17.19 -14.82
C SER A 69 -0.29 16.37 -14.28
N LYS A 70 0.01 15.11 -13.90
CA LYS A 70 -0.89 14.27 -13.11
C LYS A 70 -0.81 14.56 -11.60
N LEU A 71 -0.07 15.59 -11.20
CA LEU A 71 0.01 16.05 -9.82
C LEU A 71 -1.30 16.70 -9.41
N ASP A 72 -1.92 16.12 -8.41
CA ASP A 72 -3.17 16.59 -7.82
C ASP A 72 -3.04 16.80 -6.30
N ILE A 73 -4.11 17.26 -5.68
CA ILE A 73 -4.15 17.56 -4.24
C ILE A 73 -3.96 16.31 -3.36
N SER A 74 -4.06 15.09 -3.90
CA SER A 74 -3.86 13.84 -3.18
C SER A 74 -2.46 13.70 -2.58
N LEU A 75 -1.45 14.35 -3.19
CA LEU A 75 -0.10 14.42 -2.64
C LEU A 75 -0.07 15.00 -1.22
N PHE A 76 -0.78 16.10 -1.00
CA PHE A 76 -0.84 16.72 0.34
C PHE A 76 -1.55 15.83 1.35
N PHE A 77 -2.63 15.14 0.92
CA PHE A 77 -3.27 14.14 1.77
C PHE A 77 -2.34 12.98 2.09
N ALA A 78 -1.58 12.48 1.12
CA ALA A 78 -0.59 11.41 1.37
C ALA A 78 0.47 11.84 2.38
N LEU A 79 1.01 13.05 2.25
CA LEU A 79 1.97 13.61 3.22
C LEU A 79 1.35 13.79 4.61
N PHE A 80 0.12 14.30 4.68
CA PHE A 80 -0.62 14.44 5.92
C PHE A 80 -0.85 13.09 6.61
N PHE A 81 -1.28 12.05 5.87
CA PHE A 81 -1.45 10.71 6.43
C PHE A 81 -0.14 10.08 6.87
N ALA A 82 0.95 10.25 6.11
CA ALA A 82 2.27 9.75 6.50
C ALA A 82 2.74 10.40 7.82
N ALA A 83 2.60 11.72 7.96
CA ALA A 83 2.89 12.43 9.20
C ALA A 83 1.95 12.01 10.34
N GLY A 84 0.66 11.82 10.04
CA GLY A 84 -0.35 11.36 11.00
C GLY A 84 -0.04 9.96 11.55
N VAL A 85 0.32 9.02 10.68
CA VAL A 85 0.74 7.66 11.08
C VAL A 85 2.01 7.72 11.93
N TYR A 86 2.99 8.56 11.56
CA TYR A 86 4.19 8.74 12.36
C TYR A 86 3.87 9.27 13.76
N PHE A 87 3.03 10.29 13.87
CA PHE A 87 2.60 10.84 15.15
C PHE A 87 1.82 9.80 15.96
N PHE A 88 0.87 9.12 15.33
CA PHE A 88 0.07 8.07 15.96
C PHE A 88 0.95 6.96 16.54
N MET A 89 1.88 6.44 15.73
CA MET A 89 2.76 5.35 16.16
C MET A 89 3.75 5.76 17.26
N ASN A 90 4.26 7.00 17.25
CA ASN A 90 5.36 7.39 18.14
C ASN A 90 4.93 8.24 19.33
N ARG A 91 3.76 8.88 19.27
CA ARG A 91 3.33 9.87 20.27
C ARG A 91 2.03 9.50 20.97
N THR A 92 1.38 8.39 20.60
CA THR A 92 0.14 7.97 21.26
C THR A 92 0.32 6.69 22.07
N HIS A 93 -0.52 6.52 23.11
CA HIS A 93 -0.58 5.30 23.91
C HIS A 93 -0.92 4.07 23.07
N TRP A 94 -1.84 4.21 22.13
CA TRP A 94 -2.22 3.14 21.20
C TRP A 94 -1.08 2.68 20.29
N GLY A 95 -0.28 3.62 19.78
CA GLY A 95 0.92 3.31 19.02
C GLY A 95 1.98 2.60 19.85
N TYR A 96 2.10 2.94 21.13
CA TYR A 96 2.98 2.24 22.06
C TYR A 96 2.52 0.79 22.25
N GLU A 97 1.23 0.56 22.58
CA GLU A 97 0.67 -0.78 22.77
C GLU A 97 0.79 -1.65 21.50
N MET A 98 0.52 -1.08 20.32
CA MET A 98 0.72 -1.77 19.03
C MET A 98 2.16 -2.24 18.86
N ARG A 99 3.14 -1.39 19.15
CA ARG A 99 4.56 -1.76 19.05
C ARG A 99 4.95 -2.84 20.07
N MET A 100 4.46 -2.74 21.28
CA MET A 100 4.71 -3.75 22.32
C MET A 100 4.14 -5.12 21.92
N CYS A 101 2.92 -5.16 21.39
CA CYS A 101 2.32 -6.40 20.86
C CYS A 101 3.13 -6.97 19.67
N GLY A 102 3.68 -6.12 18.81
CA GLY A 102 4.50 -6.53 17.67
C GLY A 102 5.89 -7.06 18.07
N LEU A 103 6.47 -6.54 19.16
CA LEU A 103 7.78 -6.97 19.65
C LEU A 103 7.71 -8.29 20.43
N ASN A 104 6.76 -8.40 21.35
CA ASN A 104 6.56 -9.61 22.15
C ASN A 104 5.12 -9.67 22.69
N ARG A 105 4.32 -10.58 22.13
CA ARG A 105 2.90 -10.77 22.49
C ARG A 105 2.71 -11.22 23.94
N GLU A 106 3.56 -12.11 24.41
CA GLU A 106 3.48 -12.63 25.79
C GLU A 106 3.80 -11.51 26.79
N PHE A 107 4.87 -10.76 26.56
CA PHE A 107 5.21 -9.62 27.40
C PHE A 107 4.08 -8.57 27.43
N ALA A 108 3.50 -8.27 26.30
CA ALA A 108 2.36 -7.33 26.20
C ALA A 108 1.15 -7.83 27.02
N ARG A 109 0.88 -9.15 26.96
CA ARG A 109 -0.21 -9.77 27.72
C ARG A 109 0.03 -9.66 29.24
N TYR A 110 1.25 -9.94 29.71
CA TYR A 110 1.63 -9.77 31.13
C TYR A 110 1.55 -8.31 31.57
N GLY A 111 1.81 -7.37 30.69
CA GLY A 111 1.63 -5.93 30.91
C GLY A 111 0.18 -5.45 30.89
N GLY A 112 -0.81 -6.34 30.76
CA GLY A 112 -2.25 -6.02 30.76
C GLY A 112 -2.77 -5.49 29.43
N ILE A 113 -1.96 -5.51 28.34
CA ILE A 113 -2.38 -5.07 27.02
C ILE A 113 -3.28 -6.11 26.36
N ASN A 114 -4.41 -5.68 25.83
CA ASN A 114 -5.34 -6.56 25.11
C ASN A 114 -4.78 -6.90 23.72
N VAL A 115 -3.97 -7.95 23.63
CA VAL A 115 -3.30 -8.38 22.40
C VAL A 115 -4.29 -8.64 21.25
N GLY A 116 -5.48 -9.20 21.52
CA GLY A 116 -6.48 -9.45 20.48
C GLY A 116 -6.93 -8.18 19.77
N LYS A 117 -7.17 -7.09 20.51
CA LYS A 117 -7.50 -5.79 19.89
C LYS A 117 -6.39 -5.30 18.98
N PHE A 118 -5.13 -5.46 19.39
CA PHE A 118 -3.98 -5.00 18.62
C PHE A 118 -3.54 -5.97 17.51
N MET A 119 -4.19 -7.10 17.31
CA MET A 119 -4.17 -7.88 16.09
C MET A 119 -5.13 -7.33 15.03
N VAL A 120 -6.31 -6.86 15.45
CA VAL A 120 -7.38 -6.43 14.51
C VAL A 120 -7.26 -4.96 14.13
N ILE A 121 -7.00 -4.06 15.08
CA ILE A 121 -6.98 -2.60 14.85
C ILE A 121 -5.97 -2.18 13.77
N PRO A 122 -4.70 -2.68 13.76
CA PRO A 122 -3.75 -2.33 12.72
C PRO A 122 -4.21 -2.73 11.32
N MET A 123 -4.89 -3.88 11.20
CA MET A 123 -5.42 -4.36 9.93
C MET A 123 -6.55 -3.45 9.43
N ILE A 124 -7.46 -3.02 10.32
CA ILE A 124 -8.51 -2.05 9.97
C ILE A 124 -7.92 -0.72 9.52
N LEU A 125 -6.95 -0.18 10.24
CA LEU A 125 -6.29 1.07 9.89
C LEU A 125 -5.54 0.96 8.54
N SER A 126 -4.79 -0.13 8.36
CA SER A 126 -4.08 -0.40 7.11
C SER A 126 -5.04 -0.50 5.92
N GLY A 127 -6.11 -1.28 6.05
CA GLY A 127 -7.13 -1.41 5.00
C GLY A 127 -7.88 -0.11 4.74
N GLY A 128 -8.10 0.72 5.77
CA GLY A 128 -8.64 2.07 5.61
C GLY A 128 -7.75 2.96 4.76
N LEU A 129 -6.45 2.99 5.05
CA LEU A 129 -5.46 3.76 4.28
C LEU A 129 -5.33 3.24 2.84
N HIS A 130 -5.38 1.91 2.63
CA HIS A 130 -5.40 1.32 1.27
C HIS A 130 -6.64 1.75 0.49
N GLY A 131 -7.81 1.71 1.13
CA GLY A 131 -9.06 2.17 0.51
C GLY A 131 -9.03 3.66 0.13
N LEU A 132 -8.43 4.51 0.97
CA LEU A 132 -8.21 5.92 0.65
C LEU A 132 -7.23 6.08 -0.52
N GLY A 133 -6.14 5.32 -0.53
CA GLY A 133 -5.16 5.33 -1.63
C GLY A 133 -5.80 4.94 -2.97
N GLY A 134 -6.63 3.89 -2.99
CA GLY A 134 -7.40 3.52 -4.18
C GLY A 134 -8.38 4.60 -4.63
N GLY A 135 -9.10 5.23 -3.68
CA GLY A 135 -9.97 6.36 -3.97
C GLY A 135 -9.22 7.56 -4.56
N PHE A 136 -8.05 7.89 -4.02
CA PHE A 136 -7.21 8.97 -4.54
C PHE A 136 -6.69 8.67 -5.96
N ALA A 137 -6.33 7.41 -6.24
CA ALA A 137 -5.92 7.01 -7.58
C ALA A 137 -7.05 7.19 -8.61
N ILE A 138 -8.28 6.81 -8.26
CA ILE A 138 -9.44 6.95 -9.13
C ILE A 138 -9.81 8.42 -9.33
N LEU A 139 -9.90 9.21 -8.26
CA LEU A 139 -10.35 10.61 -8.33
C LEU A 139 -9.30 11.57 -8.87
N GLY A 140 -8.01 11.23 -8.78
CA GLY A 140 -6.91 12.11 -9.19
C GLY A 140 -6.20 11.68 -10.48
N THR A 141 -6.06 10.38 -10.73
CA THR A 141 -5.22 9.89 -11.82
C THR A 141 -6.01 9.25 -12.96
N TYR A 142 -6.99 8.38 -12.64
CA TYR A 142 -7.71 7.60 -13.66
C TYR A 142 -8.99 8.23 -14.15
N ASP A 143 -9.64 9.06 -13.34
CA ASP A 143 -10.92 9.73 -13.62
C ASP A 143 -12.11 8.77 -13.88
N MET A 144 -11.88 7.45 -13.83
CA MET A 144 -12.85 6.36 -13.98
C MET A 144 -12.31 5.08 -13.34
N CYS A 145 -13.19 4.11 -13.05
CA CYS A 145 -12.75 2.79 -12.61
C CYS A 145 -12.47 1.92 -13.83
N LEU A 146 -11.19 1.61 -14.07
CA LEU A 146 -10.75 0.69 -15.11
C LEU A 146 -10.65 -0.73 -14.53
N LYS A 147 -10.95 -1.75 -15.33
CA LYS A 147 -10.64 -3.12 -14.97
C LYS A 147 -9.15 -3.27 -14.65
N GLY A 148 -8.84 -3.87 -13.51
CA GLY A 148 -7.46 -4.08 -13.08
C GLY A 148 -6.67 -2.79 -12.75
N PHE A 149 -7.34 -1.65 -12.45
CA PHE A 149 -6.69 -0.35 -12.19
C PHE A 149 -5.65 -0.39 -11.09
N SER A 150 -5.76 -1.32 -10.16
CA SER A 150 -4.81 -1.47 -9.04
C SER A 150 -3.40 -1.85 -9.50
N GLY A 151 -3.23 -2.51 -10.67
CA GLY A 151 -1.96 -2.73 -11.35
C GLY A 151 -0.78 -3.16 -10.48
N GLY A 152 -1.02 -3.88 -9.36
CA GLY A 152 0.02 -4.27 -8.42
C GLY A 152 0.44 -3.18 -7.43
N MET A 153 -0.30 -2.06 -7.30
CA MET A 153 0.02 -0.97 -6.35
C MET A 153 0.25 -1.47 -4.92
N GLY A 154 -0.48 -2.49 -4.48
CA GLY A 154 -0.30 -3.09 -3.15
C GLY A 154 1.09 -3.74 -2.99
N TRP A 155 1.57 -4.44 -4.00
CA TRP A 155 2.92 -5.04 -4.02
C TRP A 155 4.01 -3.97 -4.02
N ASN A 156 3.83 -2.92 -4.82
CA ASN A 156 4.72 -1.77 -4.85
C ASN A 156 4.79 -1.09 -3.47
N GLY A 157 3.66 -1.03 -2.75
CA GLY A 157 3.59 -0.52 -1.38
C GLY A 157 4.43 -1.33 -0.39
N ILE A 158 4.47 -2.67 -0.51
CA ILE A 158 5.34 -3.52 0.31
C ILE A 158 6.82 -3.21 0.01
N ALA A 159 7.18 -3.07 -1.27
CA ALA A 159 8.52 -2.69 -1.68
C ALA A 159 8.97 -1.37 -1.03
N VAL A 160 8.13 -0.34 -1.13
CA VAL A 160 8.39 0.98 -0.53
C VAL A 160 8.53 0.90 0.99
N ALA A 161 7.67 0.12 1.67
CA ALA A 161 7.72 -0.05 3.12
C ALA A 161 9.03 -0.74 3.57
N LEU A 162 9.52 -1.73 2.82
CA LEU A 162 10.79 -2.40 3.10
C LEU A 162 11.99 -1.47 2.87
N ILE A 163 12.00 -0.68 1.80
CA ILE A 163 13.01 0.35 1.56
C ILE A 163 13.04 1.36 2.71
N ALA A 164 11.87 1.77 3.18
CA ALA A 164 11.70 2.69 4.32
C ALA A 164 11.99 2.04 5.69
N LYS A 165 12.31 0.73 5.75
CA LYS A 165 12.48 -0.04 7.00
C LYS A 165 11.30 0.13 7.97
N ASN A 166 10.09 0.14 7.43
CA ASN A 166 8.83 0.35 8.17
C ASN A 166 8.77 1.67 8.98
N ASN A 167 9.56 2.68 8.60
CA ASN A 167 9.50 4.00 9.22
C ASN A 167 8.53 4.89 8.43
N PRO A 168 7.43 5.38 9.04
CA PRO A 168 6.41 6.16 8.33
C PRO A 168 6.93 7.44 7.65
N LEU A 169 7.92 8.13 8.22
CA LEU A 169 8.53 9.30 7.58
C LEU A 169 9.46 8.93 6.44
N ALA A 170 10.20 7.81 6.57
CA ALA A 170 11.08 7.33 5.52
C ALA A 170 10.32 6.74 4.32
N VAL A 171 9.02 6.46 4.47
CA VAL A 171 8.13 6.07 3.34
C VAL A 171 8.06 7.18 2.29
N ILE A 172 8.12 8.46 2.69
CA ILE A 172 8.03 9.59 1.76
C ILE A 172 9.19 9.57 0.74
N PRO A 173 10.47 9.64 1.14
CA PRO A 173 11.57 9.57 0.19
C PRO A 173 11.67 8.22 -0.53
N ALA A 174 11.30 7.11 0.12
CA ALA A 174 11.26 5.80 -0.52
C ALA A 174 10.20 5.73 -1.64
N ALA A 175 9.01 6.29 -1.40
CA ALA A 175 7.96 6.35 -2.42
C ALA A 175 8.35 7.27 -3.59
N LEU A 176 8.99 8.41 -3.34
CA LEU A 176 9.50 9.29 -4.39
C LEU A 176 10.57 8.60 -5.24
N PHE A 177 11.49 7.89 -4.61
CA PHE A 177 12.50 7.11 -5.31
C PHE A 177 11.86 6.02 -6.18
N PHE A 178 10.89 5.29 -5.64
CA PHE A 178 10.17 4.26 -6.38
C PHE A 178 9.37 4.83 -7.55
N ALA A 179 8.67 5.95 -7.34
CA ALA A 179 7.93 6.66 -8.39
C ALA A 179 8.86 7.19 -9.50
N TYR A 180 10.06 7.65 -9.14
CA TYR A 180 11.08 8.06 -10.11
C TYR A 180 11.53 6.88 -11.00
N LEU A 181 11.77 5.70 -10.40
CA LEU A 181 12.12 4.49 -11.17
C LEU A 181 10.99 4.08 -12.11
N GLU A 182 9.74 4.11 -11.63
CA GLU A 182 8.57 3.78 -12.45
C GLU A 182 8.36 4.77 -13.61
N ALA A 183 8.52 6.06 -13.34
CA ALA A 183 8.45 7.09 -14.37
C ALA A 183 9.57 6.95 -15.41
N GLY A 184 10.80 6.64 -14.97
CA GLY A 184 11.92 6.37 -15.84
C GLY A 184 11.70 5.14 -16.73
N ALA A 185 11.15 4.07 -16.16
CA ALA A 185 10.79 2.87 -16.90
C ALA A 185 9.74 3.16 -17.99
N LYS A 186 8.67 3.90 -17.63
CA LYS A 186 7.65 4.32 -18.61
C LYS A 186 8.21 5.22 -19.70
N ALA A 187 9.11 6.15 -19.37
CA ALA A 187 9.76 7.01 -20.34
C ALA A 187 10.67 6.20 -21.30
N ALA A 188 11.41 5.22 -20.77
CA ALA A 188 12.25 4.33 -21.59
C ALA A 188 11.42 3.54 -22.60
N MET A 189 10.24 3.06 -22.21
CA MET A 189 9.32 2.36 -23.12
C MET A 189 8.80 3.25 -24.26
N LEU A 190 8.63 4.55 -24.01
CA LEU A 190 8.12 5.50 -25.02
C LEU A 190 9.21 5.95 -26.03
N HIS A 191 10.48 5.88 -25.63
CA HIS A 191 11.59 6.45 -26.41
C HIS A 191 12.58 5.39 -26.92
N SER A 192 12.37 4.12 -26.62
CA SER A 192 13.22 3.01 -27.05
C SER A 192 12.41 1.72 -27.20
N ASP A 193 12.96 0.74 -27.91
CA ASP A 193 12.34 -0.59 -28.09
C ASP A 193 12.36 -1.47 -26.82
N VAL A 194 12.44 -0.84 -25.65
CA VAL A 194 12.40 -1.52 -24.34
C VAL A 194 10.95 -1.90 -24.03
N THR A 195 10.72 -3.19 -23.82
CA THR A 195 9.40 -3.71 -23.44
C THR A 195 9.13 -3.50 -21.95
N PHE A 196 7.83 -3.58 -21.58
CA PHE A 196 7.40 -3.47 -20.19
C PHE A 196 8.09 -4.51 -19.29
N GLU A 197 8.33 -5.71 -19.81
CA GLU A 197 8.97 -6.80 -19.08
C GLU A 197 10.41 -6.46 -18.69
N ILE A 198 11.18 -5.81 -19.58
CA ILE A 198 12.56 -5.39 -19.30
C ILE A 198 12.58 -4.32 -18.20
N ALA A 199 11.67 -3.36 -18.28
CA ALA A 199 11.52 -2.35 -17.23
C ALA A 199 11.16 -2.97 -15.87
N ALA A 200 10.24 -3.94 -15.85
CA ALA A 200 9.87 -4.67 -14.65
C ALA A 200 11.01 -5.52 -14.07
N ILE A 201 11.84 -6.15 -14.93
CA ILE A 201 13.02 -6.90 -14.50
C ILE A 201 14.04 -5.97 -13.84
N VAL A 202 14.36 -4.83 -14.45
CA VAL A 202 15.30 -3.84 -13.88
C VAL A 202 14.81 -3.35 -12.53
N GLN A 203 13.52 -3.01 -12.42
CA GLN A 203 12.91 -2.58 -11.17
C GLN A 203 12.98 -3.67 -10.09
N SER A 204 12.73 -4.93 -10.45
CA SER A 204 12.81 -6.07 -9.54
C SER A 204 14.24 -6.32 -9.05
N VAL A 205 15.24 -6.18 -9.91
CA VAL A 205 16.66 -6.30 -9.55
C VAL A 205 17.07 -5.20 -8.58
N ILE A 206 16.68 -3.94 -8.84
CA ILE A 206 16.95 -2.82 -7.93
C ILE A 206 16.31 -3.09 -6.57
N PHE A 207 15.05 -3.53 -6.55
CA PHE A 207 14.33 -3.88 -5.33
C PHE A 207 15.04 -5.00 -4.56
N TYR A 208 15.45 -6.06 -5.23
CA TYR A 208 16.19 -7.17 -4.63
C TYR A 208 17.50 -6.70 -3.99
N LEU A 209 18.29 -5.87 -4.68
CA LEU A 209 19.56 -5.35 -4.18
C LEU A 209 19.36 -4.47 -2.94
N VAL A 210 18.36 -3.58 -2.95
CA VAL A 210 18.05 -2.72 -1.80
C VAL A 210 17.60 -3.55 -0.59
N THR A 211 16.78 -4.57 -0.83
CA THR A 211 16.31 -5.46 0.23
C THR A 211 17.43 -6.35 0.78
N ALA A 212 18.30 -6.88 -0.09
CA ALA A 212 19.44 -7.70 0.31
C ALA A 212 20.43 -6.91 1.17
N GLN A 213 20.68 -5.64 0.85
CA GLN A 213 21.54 -4.77 1.66
C GLN A 213 20.95 -4.51 3.06
N ALA A 214 19.63 -4.39 3.17
CA ALA A 214 18.95 -4.26 4.45
C ALA A 214 19.08 -5.55 5.29
N LEU A 215 18.97 -6.73 4.68
CA LEU A 215 19.16 -8.02 5.34
C LEU A 215 20.59 -8.21 5.82
N TYR A 216 21.57 -7.85 5.00
CA TYR A 216 22.99 -7.94 5.37
C TYR A 216 23.31 -7.08 6.59
N GLY A 217 22.76 -5.87 6.67
CA GLY A 217 22.88 -4.99 7.82
C GLY A 217 22.32 -5.61 9.11
N LEU A 218 21.19 -6.30 9.02
CA LEU A 218 20.57 -7.00 10.16
C LEU A 218 21.40 -8.21 10.65
N VAL A 219 21.93 -8.99 9.71
CA VAL A 219 22.78 -10.15 10.03
C VAL A 219 24.11 -9.71 10.66
N SER A 220 24.72 -8.66 10.13
CA SER A 220 25.98 -8.10 10.65
C SER A 220 25.80 -7.49 12.06
N SER A 221 24.68 -6.83 12.32
CA SER A 221 24.33 -6.27 13.63
C SER A 221 24.13 -7.37 14.68
N LYS A 222 23.55 -8.52 14.30
CA LYS A 222 23.33 -9.65 15.19
C LYS A 222 24.65 -10.34 15.58
N LYS A 223 25.62 -10.43 14.66
CA LYS A 223 26.98 -10.93 14.94
C LYS A 223 27.77 -10.03 15.89
N ARG A 224 27.61 -8.70 15.81
CA ARG A 224 28.28 -7.76 16.73
C ARG A 224 27.72 -7.74 18.15
N LYS A 225 26.50 -8.23 18.37
CA LYS A 225 25.89 -8.34 19.71
C LYS A 225 26.13 -9.70 20.38
N ALA A 226 26.72 -10.65 19.66
CA ALA A 226 27.01 -12.01 20.13
C ALA A 226 28.52 -12.25 20.46
N LEU A 227 29.36 -11.22 20.28
CA LEU A 227 30.74 -11.08 20.71
C LEU A 227 30.82 -10.03 21.82
#